data_1e6fcec65a57132e40af44ffe767b6e3
#
_entry.id   1e6fcec65a57132e40af44ffe767b6e3
#
_cell.length_a   1.000
_cell.length_b   1.000
_cell.length_c   1.000
_cell.angle_alpha   90.00
_cell.angle_beta   90.00
_cell.angle_gamma   90.00
#
_symmetry.space_group_name_H-M   'P 1'
#
loop_
_entity.id
_entity.type
_entity.pdbx_description
1 polymer ?
#
loop_
_entity_poly.entity_id
_entity_poly.type
_entity_poly.pdbx_seq_one_letter_code
_entity_poly.pdbx_strand_id
1 'polypeptide(L)'
;MEILTEKIDLNNLDKSNWETFKFDEIAQKISKTIDPNETILETYVGLEHIDAEDLHIRRKGAPDDVKGGKLRCYPGDIIFGKRRAYQRKAAIVDFDGICSAHAFVLRANSEVIDPKLFPFFLHSDQFMHRMVDISVG
;
A
#
# COMPACT_ATOMS: atom_id res chain seq x y z
N MET A 1 15.03 -1.26 4.09
CA MET A 1 14.96 -2.32 3.07
C MET A 1 15.50 -1.79 1.77
N GLU A 2 16.43 -2.49 1.19
CA GLU A 2 16.96 -2.16 -0.13
C GLU A 2 16.27 -2.99 -1.19
N ILE A 3 16.00 -2.37 -2.33
CA ILE A 3 15.27 -2.99 -3.43
C ILE A 3 16.01 -2.70 -4.72
N LEU A 4 16.14 -3.72 -5.55
CA LEU A 4 16.71 -3.56 -6.87
C LEU A 4 15.63 -3.03 -7.81
N THR A 5 15.85 -1.84 -8.31
CA THR A 5 14.98 -1.27 -9.32
C THR A 5 15.81 -0.57 -10.38
N GLU A 6 15.33 -0.57 -11.55
CA GLU A 6 15.60 0.34 -12.63
C GLU A 6 14.48 0.12 -13.60
N LYS A 7 13.35 0.84 -13.41
CA LYS A 7 12.17 0.64 -14.26
C LYS A 7 12.05 -0.85 -14.60
N ILE A 8 11.85 -1.68 -13.59
CA ILE A 8 11.95 -3.13 -13.68
C ILE A 8 11.23 -3.64 -14.92
N ASP A 9 11.99 -4.13 -15.88
CA ASP A 9 11.49 -4.92 -16.98
C ASP A 9 11.67 -6.39 -16.61
N LEU A 10 10.59 -7.03 -16.21
CA LEU A 10 10.62 -8.42 -15.77
C LEU A 10 10.98 -9.38 -16.92
N ASN A 11 10.90 -8.92 -18.16
CA ASN A 11 11.19 -9.73 -19.32
C ASN A 11 12.67 -9.61 -19.78
N ASN A 12 13.39 -8.64 -19.24
CA ASN A 12 14.78 -8.39 -19.62
C ASN A 12 15.60 -8.08 -18.37
N LEU A 13 16.01 -9.12 -17.65
CA LEU A 13 16.74 -8.99 -16.40
C LEU A 13 18.24 -8.88 -16.61
N ASP A 14 18.67 -7.81 -17.25
CA ASP A 14 20.09 -7.48 -17.33
C ASP A 14 20.51 -6.76 -16.04
N LYS A 15 21.18 -7.50 -15.16
CA LYS A 15 21.59 -6.99 -13.84
C LYS A 15 22.71 -5.95 -13.90
N SER A 16 23.36 -5.75 -15.04
CA SER A 16 24.46 -4.80 -15.14
C SER A 16 24.03 -3.35 -14.95
N ASN A 17 22.74 -3.05 -15.17
CA ASN A 17 22.17 -1.71 -15.01
C ASN A 17 21.30 -1.54 -13.77
N TRP A 18 21.27 -2.52 -12.88
CA TRP A 18 20.44 -2.45 -11.69
C TRP A 18 21.01 -1.50 -10.66
N GLU A 19 20.14 -0.68 -10.10
CA GLU A 19 20.45 0.19 -9.00
C GLU A 19 19.71 -0.30 -7.75
N THR A 20 20.31 -0.06 -6.57
CA THR A 20 19.71 -0.42 -5.29
C THR A 20 19.16 0.83 -4.63
N PHE A 21 17.89 0.78 -4.24
CA PHE A 21 17.21 1.87 -3.53
C PHE A 21 16.68 1.39 -2.19
N LYS A 22 16.61 2.29 -1.23
CA LYS A 22 15.87 2.05 0.00
C LYS A 22 14.39 2.21 -0.25
N PHE A 23 13.56 1.54 0.55
CA PHE A 23 12.11 1.57 0.35
C PHE A 23 11.54 2.99 0.40
N ASP A 24 12.04 3.84 1.31
CA ASP A 24 11.59 5.25 1.41
C ASP A 24 11.94 6.10 0.20
N GLU A 25 12.88 5.65 -0.64
CA GLU A 25 13.19 6.28 -1.92
C GLU A 25 12.20 5.85 -3.01
N ILE A 26 11.58 4.68 -2.85
CA ILE A 26 10.66 4.09 -3.83
C ILE A 26 9.23 4.55 -3.60
N ALA A 27 8.84 4.71 -2.33
CA ALA A 27 7.48 5.05 -1.96
C ALA A 27 7.45 6.01 -0.79
N GLN A 28 6.47 6.90 -0.83
CA GLN A 28 6.13 7.79 0.26
C GLN A 28 5.03 7.19 1.10
N LYS A 29 5.20 7.20 2.42
CA LYS A 29 4.15 6.81 3.36
C LYS A 29 3.29 8.03 3.67
N ILE A 30 2.00 7.94 3.39
CA ILE A 30 1.03 9.00 3.66
C ILE A 30 0.47 8.78 5.07
N SER A 31 0.67 9.75 5.97
CA SER A 31 0.35 9.57 7.39
C SER A 31 -0.67 10.59 7.91
N LYS A 32 -1.54 11.10 7.06
CA LYS A 32 -2.55 12.05 7.47
C LYS A 32 -3.70 11.33 8.20
N THR A 33 -3.93 11.71 9.46
CA THR A 33 -5.00 11.14 10.29
C THR A 33 -6.28 11.96 10.15
N ILE A 34 -7.40 11.25 10.05
CA ILE A 34 -8.74 11.83 9.93
C ILE A 34 -9.65 11.22 10.99
N ASP A 35 -10.46 12.04 11.66
CA ASP A 35 -11.54 11.55 12.52
C ASP A 35 -12.75 11.20 11.66
N PRO A 36 -13.21 9.94 11.68
CA PRO A 36 -14.34 9.54 10.83
C PRO A 36 -15.65 10.24 11.19
N ASN A 37 -15.78 10.78 12.41
CA ASN A 37 -16.99 11.50 12.83
C ASN A 37 -16.99 12.96 12.36
N GLU A 38 -15.86 13.49 11.94
CA GLU A 38 -15.71 14.90 11.58
C GLU A 38 -15.37 15.11 10.11
N THR A 39 -15.45 14.07 9.29
CA THR A 39 -15.09 14.14 7.87
C THR A 39 -16.31 14.27 6.97
N ILE A 40 -16.12 14.98 5.86
CA ILE A 40 -17.09 15.02 4.77
C ILE A 40 -16.89 13.87 3.78
N LEU A 41 -15.83 13.08 3.93
CA LEU A 41 -15.56 11.93 3.07
C LEU A 41 -16.60 10.85 3.33
N GLU A 42 -17.00 10.14 2.28
CA GLU A 42 -18.12 9.20 2.34
C GLU A 42 -17.68 7.74 2.30
N THR A 43 -16.39 7.47 2.07
CA THR A 43 -15.91 6.09 1.87
C THR A 43 -14.84 5.72 2.88
N TYR A 44 -15.02 4.56 3.49
CA TYR A 44 -14.04 3.93 4.37
C TYR A 44 -13.70 2.53 3.89
N VAL A 45 -12.41 2.16 3.94
CA VAL A 45 -11.97 0.79 3.69
C VAL A 45 -11.18 0.29 4.87
N GLY A 46 -11.68 -0.77 5.52
CA GLY A 46 -10.95 -1.52 6.52
C GLY A 46 -10.19 -2.69 5.91
N LEU A 47 -9.30 -3.31 6.67
CA LEU A 47 -8.56 -4.46 6.19
C LEU A 47 -9.46 -5.65 5.86
N GLU A 48 -10.62 -5.74 6.51
CA GLU A 48 -11.64 -6.75 6.21
C GLU A 48 -12.27 -6.59 4.82
N HIS A 49 -12.15 -5.40 4.23
CA HIS A 49 -12.65 -5.13 2.89
C HIS A 49 -11.64 -5.48 1.79
N ILE A 50 -10.40 -5.76 2.17
CA ILE A 50 -9.33 -6.06 1.23
C ILE A 50 -9.10 -7.57 1.23
N ASP A 51 -9.14 -8.17 0.05
CA ASP A 51 -8.87 -9.59 -0.11
C ASP A 51 -7.37 -9.83 -0.26
N ALA A 52 -6.91 -10.96 0.30
CA ALA A 52 -5.51 -11.36 0.16
C ALA A 52 -5.16 -11.58 -1.30
N GLU A 53 -3.99 -11.11 -1.71
CA GLU A 53 -3.45 -11.28 -3.07
C GLU A 53 -4.31 -10.63 -4.18
N ASP A 54 -5.24 -9.74 -3.81
CA ASP A 54 -6.07 -9.00 -4.76
C ASP A 54 -5.68 -7.52 -4.76
N LEU A 55 -5.37 -6.98 -5.94
CA LEU A 55 -5.02 -5.56 -6.09
C LEU A 55 -6.25 -4.64 -6.11
N HIS A 56 -7.44 -5.20 -6.24
CA HIS A 56 -8.66 -4.40 -6.37
C HIS A 56 -9.46 -4.39 -5.07
N ILE A 57 -10.00 -3.22 -4.73
CA ILE A 57 -10.91 -3.07 -3.59
C ILE A 57 -12.31 -3.32 -4.09
N ARG A 58 -12.93 -4.41 -3.62
CA ARG A 58 -14.25 -4.85 -4.10
C ARG A 58 -15.37 -4.52 -3.13
N ARG A 59 -15.03 -4.15 -1.89
CA ARG A 59 -16.00 -3.82 -0.85
C ARG A 59 -15.56 -2.56 -0.14
N LYS A 60 -16.51 -1.73 0.25
CA LYS A 60 -16.25 -0.47 0.94
C LYS A 60 -17.31 -0.27 2.03
N GLY A 61 -16.95 0.47 3.05
CA GLY A 61 -17.85 0.89 4.10
C GLY A 61 -18.00 2.40 4.15
N ALA A 62 -18.61 2.90 5.22
CA ALA A 62 -18.80 4.32 5.44
C ALA A 62 -18.06 4.77 6.73
N PRO A 63 -17.62 6.05 6.80
CA PRO A 63 -16.97 6.56 8.03
C PRO A 63 -17.83 6.42 9.28
N ASP A 64 -19.15 6.48 9.14
CA ASP A 64 -20.07 6.34 10.28
C ASP A 64 -20.03 4.97 10.93
N ASP A 65 -19.49 3.96 10.24
CA ASP A 65 -19.42 2.58 10.71
C ASP A 65 -18.23 2.36 11.67
N VAL A 66 -17.33 3.33 11.81
CA VAL A 66 -16.08 3.14 12.54
C VAL A 66 -15.80 4.30 13.49
N LYS A 67 -14.91 4.04 14.45
CA LYS A 67 -14.49 5.02 15.47
C LYS A 67 -12.96 5.06 15.53
N GLY A 68 -12.45 6.16 16.10
CA GLY A 68 -11.02 6.36 16.26
C GLY A 68 -10.35 6.88 14.99
N GLY A 69 -9.13 7.39 15.13
CA GLY A 69 -8.39 7.98 14.03
C GLY A 69 -8.18 6.98 12.88
N LYS A 70 -8.39 7.45 11.67
CA LYS A 70 -8.19 6.68 10.44
C LYS A 70 -7.17 7.40 9.57
N LEU A 71 -6.69 6.73 8.52
CA LEU A 71 -5.74 7.31 7.59
C LEU A 71 -6.45 7.83 6.34
N ARG A 72 -6.00 9.00 5.88
CA ARG A 72 -6.46 9.56 4.62
C ARG A 72 -5.82 8.79 3.46
N CYS A 73 -6.61 8.41 2.47
CA CYS A 73 -6.12 7.80 1.23
C CYS A 73 -6.72 8.49 0.01
N TYR A 74 -5.94 8.53 -1.06
CA TYR A 74 -6.27 9.24 -2.30
C TYR A 74 -6.24 8.26 -3.48
N PRO A 75 -7.00 8.55 -4.55
CA PRO A 75 -6.96 7.71 -5.76
C PRO A 75 -5.52 7.52 -6.24
N GLY A 76 -5.17 6.28 -6.54
CA GLY A 76 -3.82 5.89 -6.98
C GLY A 76 -2.88 5.46 -5.86
N ASP A 77 -3.18 5.77 -4.61
CA ASP A 77 -2.41 5.26 -3.48
C ASP A 77 -2.64 3.75 -3.30
N ILE A 78 -1.76 3.10 -2.55
CA ILE A 78 -1.90 1.69 -2.20
C ILE A 78 -2.15 1.58 -0.70
N ILE A 79 -3.19 0.85 -0.32
CA ILE A 79 -3.42 0.48 1.08
C ILE A 79 -2.74 -0.87 1.31
N PHE A 80 -1.76 -0.89 2.22
CA PHE A 80 -1.03 -2.11 2.57
C PHE A 80 -1.34 -2.48 4.02
N GLY A 81 -1.90 -3.68 4.23
CA GLY A 81 -2.18 -4.19 5.57
C GLY A 81 -0.92 -4.59 6.30
N LYS A 82 -0.52 -3.80 7.30
CA LYS A 82 0.71 -4.04 8.05
C LYS A 82 0.58 -5.14 9.11
N ARG A 83 -0.64 -5.42 9.58
CA ARG A 83 -0.89 -6.57 10.47
C ARG A 83 -0.96 -7.83 9.62
N ARG A 84 -0.26 -8.88 10.06
CA ARG A 84 -0.24 -10.16 9.34
C ARG A 84 0.14 -9.95 7.87
N ALA A 85 1.31 -9.35 7.65
CA ALA A 85 1.80 -9.02 6.31
C ALA A 85 1.80 -10.22 5.36
N TYR A 86 1.90 -11.45 5.90
CA TYR A 86 1.86 -12.67 5.11
C TYR A 86 0.53 -12.87 4.37
N GLN A 87 -0.53 -12.16 4.76
CA GLN A 87 -1.82 -12.23 4.05
C GLN A 87 -1.81 -11.47 2.72
N ARG A 88 -0.76 -10.67 2.46
CA ARG A 88 -0.60 -9.93 1.20
C ARG A 88 -1.81 -9.08 0.86
N LYS A 89 -2.32 -8.34 1.83
CA LYS A 89 -3.41 -7.40 1.60
C LYS A 89 -2.82 -6.07 1.16
N ALA A 90 -2.79 -5.84 -0.13
CA ALA A 90 -2.33 -4.60 -0.74
C ALA A 90 -3.23 -4.30 -1.92
N ALA A 91 -3.92 -3.17 -1.88
CA ALA A 91 -4.91 -2.84 -2.89
C ALA A 91 -4.80 -1.39 -3.35
N ILE A 92 -5.14 -1.16 -4.61
CA ILE A 92 -5.10 0.16 -5.24
C ILE A 92 -6.35 0.94 -4.82
N VAL A 93 -6.13 2.16 -4.32
CA VAL A 93 -7.22 3.07 -3.97
C VAL A 93 -7.82 3.65 -5.25
N ASP A 94 -9.11 3.43 -5.45
CA ASP A 94 -9.87 3.96 -6.60
C ASP A 94 -10.92 5.00 -6.19
N PHE A 95 -10.79 5.54 -4.98
CA PHE A 95 -11.75 6.46 -4.40
C PHE A 95 -11.03 7.51 -3.57
N ASP A 96 -11.77 8.53 -3.13
CA ASP A 96 -11.30 9.55 -2.20
C ASP A 96 -11.92 9.26 -0.84
N GLY A 97 -11.10 8.92 0.16
CA GLY A 97 -11.67 8.46 1.42
C GLY A 97 -10.65 8.23 2.52
N ILE A 98 -11.03 7.36 3.47
CA ILE A 98 -10.22 6.99 4.62
C ILE A 98 -10.08 5.46 4.71
N CYS A 99 -9.05 5.01 5.40
CA CYS A 99 -8.82 3.58 5.60
C CYS A 99 -8.34 3.28 7.02
N SER A 100 -8.25 1.98 7.34
CA SER A 100 -7.81 1.49 8.64
C SER A 100 -6.46 2.09 9.07
N ALA A 101 -6.34 2.44 10.34
CA ALA A 101 -5.08 2.84 10.95
C ALA A 101 -4.08 1.68 11.08
N HIS A 102 -4.51 0.44 10.87
CA HIS A 102 -3.66 -0.74 10.85
C HIS A 102 -3.09 -1.03 9.46
N ALA A 103 -3.07 -0.02 8.61
CA ALA A 103 -2.51 -0.09 7.28
C ALA A 103 -1.43 0.97 7.09
N PHE A 104 -0.62 0.78 6.05
CA PHE A 104 0.15 1.87 5.46
C PHE A 104 -0.57 2.36 4.22
N VAL A 105 -0.59 3.67 4.03
CA VAL A 105 -0.99 4.28 2.77
C VAL A 105 0.29 4.67 2.05
N LEU A 106 0.56 4.03 0.91
CA LEU A 106 1.82 4.15 0.19
C LEU A 106 1.59 4.79 -1.17
N ARG A 107 2.46 5.70 -1.53
CA ARG A 107 2.44 6.37 -2.84
C ARG A 107 3.76 6.13 -3.53
N ALA A 108 3.74 5.55 -4.73
CA ALA A 108 4.93 5.29 -5.50
C ALA A 108 5.66 6.58 -5.87
N ASN A 109 7.00 6.55 -5.80
CA ASN A 109 7.82 7.59 -6.39
C ASN A 109 8.01 7.27 -7.86
N SER A 110 7.31 7.96 -8.75
CA SER A 110 7.31 7.69 -10.17
C SER A 110 8.66 7.94 -10.85
N GLU A 111 9.57 8.67 -10.20
CA GLU A 111 10.93 8.88 -10.71
C GLU A 111 11.81 7.65 -10.50
N VAL A 112 11.44 6.76 -9.58
CA VAL A 112 12.24 5.60 -9.20
C VAL A 112 11.60 4.30 -9.64
N ILE A 113 10.28 4.17 -9.51
CA ILE A 113 9.55 2.96 -9.88
C ILE A 113 8.30 3.34 -10.69
N ASP A 114 7.99 2.53 -11.71
CA ASP A 114 6.75 2.70 -12.44
C ASP A 114 5.56 2.46 -11.50
N PRO A 115 4.65 3.44 -11.33
CA PRO A 115 3.49 3.27 -10.46
C PRO A 115 2.63 2.07 -10.81
N LYS A 116 2.66 1.60 -12.06
CA LYS A 116 1.92 0.41 -12.49
C LYS A 116 2.55 -0.89 -11.98
N LEU A 117 3.86 -0.88 -11.75
CA LEU A 117 4.59 -2.03 -11.21
C LEU A 117 4.61 -2.07 -9.69
N PHE A 118 4.46 -0.93 -9.04
CA PHE A 118 4.57 -0.82 -7.60
C PHE A 118 3.61 -1.74 -6.84
N PRO A 119 2.31 -1.84 -7.20
CA PRO A 119 1.39 -2.75 -6.51
C PRO A 119 1.82 -4.22 -6.62
N PHE A 120 2.33 -4.63 -7.77
CA PHE A 120 2.82 -6.00 -7.97
C PHE A 120 4.05 -6.28 -7.12
N PHE A 121 4.93 -5.30 -6.98
CA PHE A 121 6.07 -5.41 -6.08
C PHE A 121 5.62 -5.65 -4.63
N LEU A 122 4.59 -4.95 -4.17
CA LEU A 122 4.05 -5.13 -2.82
C LEU A 122 3.43 -6.51 -2.60
N HIS A 123 3.03 -7.18 -3.67
CA HIS A 123 2.52 -8.56 -3.62
C HIS A 123 3.63 -9.61 -3.76
N SER A 124 4.88 -9.20 -3.99
CA SER A 124 5.98 -10.14 -4.22
C SER A 124 6.37 -10.90 -2.95
N ASP A 125 6.92 -12.10 -3.14
CA ASP A 125 7.43 -12.90 -2.04
C ASP A 125 8.55 -12.19 -1.29
N GLN A 126 9.44 -11.53 -2.03
CA GLN A 126 10.56 -10.79 -1.45
C GLN A 126 10.06 -9.70 -0.48
N PHE A 127 9.09 -8.91 -0.90
CA PHE A 127 8.53 -7.85 -0.06
C PHE A 127 7.76 -8.44 1.12
N MET A 128 6.95 -9.46 0.88
CA MET A 128 6.17 -10.12 1.92
C MET A 128 7.07 -10.69 3.01
N HIS A 129 8.13 -11.42 2.64
CA HIS A 129 9.06 -11.98 3.61
C HIS A 129 9.73 -10.88 4.43
N ARG A 130 10.12 -9.79 3.79
CA ARG A 130 10.75 -8.66 4.48
C ARG A 130 9.80 -8.02 5.49
N MET A 131 8.53 -7.87 5.13
CA MET A 131 7.52 -7.25 6.00
C MET A 131 7.13 -8.18 7.15
N VAL A 132 7.11 -9.48 6.94
CA VAL A 132 6.89 -10.46 8.02
C VAL A 132 8.01 -10.40 9.05
N ASP A 133 9.25 -10.27 8.62
CA ASP A 133 10.41 -10.16 9.52
C ASP A 133 10.36 -8.90 10.38
N ILE A 134 9.78 -7.82 9.87
CA ILE A 134 9.68 -6.53 10.57
C ILE A 134 8.38 -6.44 11.38
N SER A 135 7.31 -7.04 10.87
CA SER A 135 5.99 -7.00 11.47
C SER A 135 5.90 -8.01 12.62
N VAL A 136 5.70 -7.52 13.81
CA VAL A 136 5.52 -8.39 14.98
C VAL A 136 4.03 -8.66 15.16
N GLY A 137 3.57 -9.66 14.52
CA GLY A 137 2.22 -9.98 14.80
C GLY A 137 1.35 -10.53 13.88
#